data_01688926912e232c3d07645bd056468b
#
_entry.id   01688926912e232c3d07645bd056468b
#
_cell.length_a   1.000
_cell.length_b   1.000
_cell.length_c   1.000
_cell.angle_alpha   90.00
_cell.angle_beta   90.00
_cell.angle_gamma   90.00
#
_symmetry.space_group_name_H-M   'P 1'
#
loop_
_entity.id
_entity.type
_entity.pdbx_description
1 polymer ?
#
loop_
_entity_poly.entity_id
_entity_poly.type
_entity_poly.pdbx_seq_one_letter_code
_entity_poly.pdbx_strand_id
1 'polypeptide(L)'
;MLPVVSHEVRTGRWPYATVCLVGLNVLGLAFAVSLGPRFVPFLQQWGLVPARVAAEVTLHNIATVLTSTFLHVGVVHLLMNMWFLFVFGDALEDALGPRWFLFLYLVSGFFGSMVYVATAGDSPIPAVGASGAVSGVMAASLVLWPGARLRLPGALLLLFVASFVATVLVALGVTARGPLAAIVAVVAALFVLLLRREAGGVRAGLIGGIRVPAWLVLGLYIGLQLYSGLLVLVSPTYGASFGYWAHVGGFVAGAVLAWLFPSHPRALPAAAGEA
;
A
#
# COMPACT_ATOMS: atom_id res chain seq x y z
N MET A 1 -6.55 4.63 19.49
CA MET A 1 -7.48 4.92 18.39
C MET A 1 -6.81 4.49 17.12
N LEU A 2 -7.40 3.52 16.41
CA LEU A 2 -6.92 3.09 15.09
C LEU A 2 -7.15 4.23 14.09
N PRO A 3 -6.28 4.42 13.08
CA PRO A 3 -6.49 5.41 12.04
C PRO A 3 -7.75 5.05 11.29
N VAL A 4 -8.67 5.95 11.29
CA VAL A 4 -9.96 5.79 10.64
C VAL A 4 -9.94 6.68 9.41
N VAL A 5 -10.24 6.12 8.25
CA VAL A 5 -10.76 6.91 7.16
C VAL A 5 -12.03 7.53 7.72
N SER A 6 -12.04 8.84 7.93
CA SER A 6 -13.21 9.53 8.47
C SER A 6 -14.28 9.60 7.38
N HIS A 7 -14.99 8.50 7.16
CA HIS A 7 -16.28 8.49 6.50
C HIS A 7 -17.33 8.47 7.58
N GLU A 8 -18.21 9.42 7.55
CA GLU A 8 -19.24 9.64 8.55
C GLU A 8 -20.32 8.56 8.59
N VAL A 9 -20.20 7.51 7.78
CA VAL A 9 -21.18 6.42 7.76
C VAL A 9 -20.52 5.05 7.63
N ARG A 10 -20.31 4.42 8.76
CA ARG A 10 -20.13 2.97 8.83
C ARG A 10 -21.51 2.34 9.03
N THR A 11 -21.81 1.30 8.24
CA THR A 11 -23.02 0.49 8.48
C THR A 11 -22.90 -0.34 9.76
N GLY A 12 -21.72 -0.35 10.39
CA GLY A 12 -21.42 -1.14 11.59
C GLY A 12 -21.24 -2.63 11.29
N ARG A 13 -21.13 -3.03 10.03
CA ARG A 13 -20.85 -4.41 9.66
C ARG A 13 -19.42 -4.77 9.98
N TRP A 14 -19.22 -5.98 10.44
CA TRP A 14 -17.88 -6.52 10.68
C TRP A 14 -17.18 -6.81 9.33
N PRO A 15 -15.91 -6.38 9.13
CA PRO A 15 -15.21 -6.53 7.85
C PRO A 15 -14.61 -7.95 7.71
N TYR A 16 -15.46 -8.93 7.47
CA TYR A 16 -15.06 -10.34 7.42
C TYR A 16 -13.99 -10.65 6.38
N ALA A 17 -14.12 -10.09 5.17
CA ALA A 17 -13.16 -10.35 4.10
C ALA A 17 -11.81 -9.69 4.39
N THR A 18 -11.80 -8.45 4.88
CA THR A 18 -10.59 -7.75 5.31
C THR A 18 -9.88 -8.53 6.42
N VAL A 19 -10.59 -8.95 7.46
CA VAL A 19 -10.03 -9.72 8.57
C VAL A 19 -9.52 -11.09 8.10
N CYS A 20 -10.25 -11.76 7.22
CA CYS A 20 -9.83 -13.03 6.63
C CYS A 20 -8.53 -12.86 5.82
N LEU A 21 -8.44 -11.84 4.97
CA LEU A 21 -7.22 -11.54 4.22
C LEU A 21 -6.04 -11.23 5.14
N VAL A 22 -6.24 -10.44 6.20
CA VAL A 22 -5.21 -10.19 7.22
C VAL A 22 -4.76 -11.50 7.85
N GLY A 23 -5.70 -12.33 8.28
CA GLY A 23 -5.40 -13.64 8.88
C GLY A 23 -4.59 -14.55 7.95
N LEU A 24 -4.97 -14.64 6.66
CA LEU A 24 -4.26 -15.44 5.65
C LEU A 24 -2.81 -14.96 5.46
N ASN A 25 -2.58 -13.64 5.41
CA ASN A 25 -1.24 -13.08 5.27
C ASN A 25 -0.38 -13.32 6.52
N VAL A 26 -0.96 -13.19 7.72
CA VAL A 26 -0.27 -13.50 8.99
C VAL A 26 0.11 -14.97 9.04
N LEU A 27 -0.82 -15.87 8.72
CA LEU A 27 -0.56 -17.32 8.67
C LEU A 27 0.48 -17.67 7.60
N GLY A 28 0.44 -17.03 6.43
CA GLY A 28 1.43 -17.20 5.37
C GLY A 28 2.85 -16.87 5.83
N LEU A 29 3.04 -15.74 6.50
CA LEU A 29 4.37 -15.40 7.06
C LEU A 29 4.77 -16.35 8.21
N ALA A 30 3.85 -16.64 9.14
CA ALA A 30 4.14 -17.55 10.26
C ALA A 30 4.55 -18.93 9.74
N PHE A 31 3.85 -19.47 8.77
CA PHE A 31 4.20 -20.72 8.11
C PHE A 31 5.57 -20.64 7.43
N ALA A 32 5.82 -19.60 6.60
CA ALA A 32 7.09 -19.46 5.91
C ALA A 32 8.27 -19.36 6.90
N VAL A 33 8.15 -18.59 7.99
CA VAL A 33 9.17 -18.46 9.03
C VAL A 33 9.39 -19.79 9.77
N SER A 34 8.35 -20.59 10.02
CA SER A 34 8.46 -21.89 10.68
C SER A 34 9.32 -22.90 9.91
N LEU A 35 9.54 -22.68 8.59
CA LEU A 35 10.39 -23.52 7.76
C LEU A 35 11.91 -23.33 8.04
N GLY A 36 12.28 -22.33 8.84
CA GLY A 36 13.67 -22.06 9.22
C GLY A 36 14.59 -21.85 8.02
N PRO A 37 15.64 -22.67 7.82
CA PRO A 37 16.56 -22.51 6.68
C PRO A 37 15.89 -22.64 5.30
N ARG A 38 14.70 -23.22 5.22
CA ARG A 38 13.94 -23.34 3.97
C ARG A 38 13.07 -22.13 3.66
N PHE A 39 13.09 -21.09 4.49
CA PHE A 39 12.31 -19.85 4.28
C PHE A 39 12.59 -19.22 2.90
N VAL A 40 13.87 -18.94 2.60
CA VAL A 40 14.25 -18.33 1.30
C VAL A 40 13.92 -19.25 0.12
N PRO A 41 14.29 -20.55 0.11
CA PRO A 41 13.83 -21.48 -0.91
C PRO A 41 12.31 -21.52 -1.11
N PHE A 42 11.54 -21.43 -0.04
CA PHE A 42 10.08 -21.40 -0.10
C PHE A 42 9.56 -20.13 -0.80
N LEU A 43 10.12 -18.95 -0.47
CA LEU A 43 9.79 -17.71 -1.18
C LEU A 43 10.21 -17.76 -2.66
N GLN A 44 11.33 -18.39 -2.98
CA GLN A 44 11.77 -18.63 -4.35
C GLN A 44 10.79 -19.51 -5.11
N GLN A 45 10.25 -20.52 -4.48
CA GLN A 45 9.33 -21.48 -5.10
C GLN A 45 7.92 -20.89 -5.31
N TRP A 46 7.36 -20.22 -4.30
CA TRP A 46 5.96 -19.79 -4.27
C TRP A 46 5.75 -18.29 -4.48
N GLY A 47 6.83 -17.51 -4.48
CA GLY A 47 6.83 -16.11 -4.89
C GLY A 47 6.76 -15.95 -6.42
N LEU A 48 6.33 -14.80 -6.86
CA LEU A 48 6.29 -14.43 -8.27
C LEU A 48 7.71 -14.12 -8.76
N VAL A 49 8.32 -15.02 -9.52
CA VAL A 49 9.61 -14.78 -10.18
C VAL A 49 9.37 -14.34 -11.61
N PRO A 50 9.61 -13.06 -11.99
CA PRO A 50 9.29 -12.55 -13.30
C PRO A 50 9.92 -13.37 -14.44
N ALA A 51 11.21 -13.69 -14.34
CA ALA A 51 11.92 -14.47 -15.34
C ALA A 51 11.29 -15.85 -15.61
N ARG A 52 10.74 -16.52 -14.57
CA ARG A 52 10.04 -17.80 -14.76
C ARG A 52 8.71 -17.64 -15.47
N VAL A 53 7.91 -16.64 -15.06
CA VAL A 53 6.58 -16.40 -15.64
C VAL A 53 6.72 -15.92 -17.10
N ALA A 54 7.72 -15.10 -17.40
CA ALA A 54 7.98 -14.63 -18.75
C ALA A 54 8.50 -15.76 -19.68
N ALA A 55 9.29 -16.70 -19.14
CA ALA A 55 9.85 -17.80 -19.93
C ALA A 55 8.82 -18.89 -20.26
N GLU A 56 7.94 -19.21 -19.32
CA GLU A 56 7.00 -20.32 -19.47
C GLU A 56 5.70 -20.11 -18.68
N VAL A 57 4.57 -20.30 -19.36
CA VAL A 57 3.23 -20.23 -18.76
C VAL A 57 2.82 -21.62 -18.30
N THR A 58 3.20 -21.99 -17.07
CA THR A 58 2.78 -23.24 -16.42
C THR A 58 1.70 -22.98 -15.34
N LEU A 59 0.97 -24.01 -14.94
CA LEU A 59 0.03 -23.92 -13.82
C LEU A 59 0.73 -23.43 -12.53
N HIS A 60 1.97 -23.90 -12.28
CA HIS A 60 2.74 -23.46 -11.14
C HIS A 60 3.05 -21.95 -11.22
N ASN A 61 3.55 -21.46 -12.38
CA ASN A 61 3.89 -20.06 -12.56
C ASN A 61 2.65 -19.15 -12.45
N ILE A 62 1.49 -19.59 -12.97
CA ILE A 62 0.21 -18.90 -12.78
C ILE A 62 -0.18 -18.88 -11.28
N ALA A 63 -0.04 -20.00 -10.58
CA ALA A 63 -0.34 -20.06 -9.16
C ALA A 63 0.52 -19.10 -8.35
N THR A 64 1.80 -18.87 -8.75
CA THR A 64 2.68 -17.92 -8.03
C THR A 64 2.21 -16.47 -8.13
N VAL A 65 1.44 -16.09 -9.13
CA VAL A 65 0.80 -14.78 -9.24
C VAL A 65 -0.16 -14.54 -8.05
N LEU A 66 -0.89 -15.59 -7.67
CA LEU A 66 -1.83 -15.50 -6.55
C LEU A 66 -1.13 -15.74 -5.21
N THR A 67 -0.30 -16.77 -5.08
CA THR A 67 0.34 -17.14 -3.82
C THR A 67 1.29 -16.06 -3.32
N SER A 68 2.01 -15.39 -4.22
CA SER A 68 2.91 -14.28 -3.88
C SER A 68 2.22 -13.16 -3.12
N THR A 69 0.94 -12.93 -3.36
CA THR A 69 0.13 -11.90 -2.67
C THR A 69 -0.03 -12.18 -1.17
N PHE A 70 0.12 -13.44 -0.75
CA PHE A 70 -0.02 -13.85 0.65
C PHE A 70 1.32 -14.13 1.34
N LEU A 71 2.44 -13.95 0.64
CA LEU A 71 3.78 -14.15 1.18
C LEU A 71 4.45 -12.82 1.52
N HIS A 72 5.32 -12.81 2.52
CA HIS A 72 6.04 -11.63 2.95
C HIS A 72 7.49 -11.96 3.30
N VAL A 73 8.41 -11.02 3.02
CA VAL A 73 9.84 -11.18 3.34
C VAL A 73 10.15 -10.97 4.83
N GLY A 74 9.20 -10.44 5.62
CA GLY A 74 9.41 -10.21 7.05
C GLY A 74 8.27 -9.43 7.71
N VAL A 75 8.37 -9.32 9.03
CA VAL A 75 7.31 -8.77 9.90
C VAL A 75 6.97 -7.32 9.56
N VAL A 76 7.98 -6.46 9.32
CA VAL A 76 7.73 -5.04 9.01
C VAL A 76 6.95 -4.90 7.69
N HIS A 77 7.34 -5.67 6.66
CA HIS A 77 6.63 -5.69 5.39
C HIS A 77 5.18 -6.16 5.53
N LEU A 78 4.94 -7.22 6.30
CA LEU A 78 3.60 -7.69 6.64
C LEU A 78 2.79 -6.60 7.36
N LEU A 79 3.34 -6.02 8.44
CA LEU A 79 2.64 -5.03 9.24
C LEU A 79 2.20 -3.81 8.42
N MET A 80 3.07 -3.32 7.52
CA MET A 80 2.74 -2.20 6.64
C MET A 80 1.59 -2.56 5.68
N ASN A 81 1.64 -3.75 5.06
CA ASN A 81 0.56 -4.21 4.19
C ASN A 81 -0.77 -4.35 4.96
N MET A 82 -0.75 -5.00 6.11
CA MET A 82 -1.96 -5.23 6.91
C MET A 82 -2.54 -3.93 7.47
N TRP A 83 -1.67 -2.99 7.81
CA TRP A 83 -2.10 -1.66 8.22
C TRP A 83 -2.92 -0.95 7.14
N PHE A 84 -2.36 -0.85 5.92
CA PHE A 84 -3.08 -0.21 4.82
C PHE A 84 -4.32 -1.00 4.41
N LEU A 85 -4.22 -2.33 4.37
CA LEU A 85 -5.37 -3.18 4.09
C LEU A 85 -6.51 -2.95 5.10
N PHE A 86 -6.19 -2.84 6.39
CA PHE A 86 -7.20 -2.61 7.43
C PHE A 86 -7.80 -1.21 7.35
N VAL A 87 -6.95 -0.18 7.14
CA VAL A 87 -7.40 1.22 7.08
C VAL A 87 -8.36 1.48 5.92
N PHE A 88 -8.04 0.96 4.74
CA PHE A 88 -8.82 1.21 3.53
C PHE A 88 -9.82 0.08 3.24
N GLY A 89 -9.47 -1.15 3.57
CA GLY A 89 -10.27 -2.34 3.27
C GLY A 89 -11.58 -2.39 4.04
N ASP A 90 -11.57 -2.06 5.34
CA ASP A 90 -12.76 -2.02 6.18
C ASP A 90 -13.85 -1.11 5.59
N ALA A 91 -13.48 0.13 5.24
CA ALA A 91 -14.43 1.08 4.64
C ALA A 91 -14.88 0.64 3.24
N LEU A 92 -13.97 0.10 2.45
CA LEU A 92 -14.28 -0.34 1.08
C LEU A 92 -15.15 -1.60 1.06
N GLU A 93 -14.88 -2.56 1.96
CA GLU A 93 -15.71 -3.74 2.14
C GLU A 93 -17.13 -3.39 2.59
N ASP A 94 -17.26 -2.42 3.52
CA ASP A 94 -18.56 -1.94 3.97
C ASP A 94 -19.38 -1.32 2.82
N ALA A 95 -18.72 -0.62 1.90
CA ALA A 95 -19.35 0.04 0.75
C ALA A 95 -19.73 -0.94 -0.38
N LEU A 96 -18.79 -1.83 -0.75
CA LEU A 96 -18.94 -2.73 -1.89
C LEU A 96 -19.59 -4.07 -1.50
N GLY A 97 -19.51 -4.43 -0.23
CA GLY A 97 -19.78 -5.78 0.25
C GLY A 97 -18.58 -6.73 0.03
N PRO A 98 -18.50 -7.83 0.82
CA PRO A 98 -17.32 -8.68 0.89
C PRO A 98 -16.95 -9.34 -0.45
N ARG A 99 -17.93 -9.71 -1.28
CA ARG A 99 -17.67 -10.38 -2.56
C ARG A 99 -16.98 -9.46 -3.57
N TRP A 100 -17.48 -8.23 -3.72
CA TRP A 100 -16.92 -7.24 -4.64
C TRP A 100 -15.59 -6.70 -4.14
N PHE A 101 -15.43 -6.55 -2.82
CA PHE A 101 -14.16 -6.20 -2.21
C PHE A 101 -13.08 -7.26 -2.48
N LEU A 102 -13.38 -8.55 -2.29
CA LEU A 102 -12.46 -9.64 -2.60
C LEU A 102 -12.11 -9.70 -4.09
N PHE A 103 -13.10 -9.52 -4.96
CA PHE A 103 -12.87 -9.46 -6.41
C PHE A 103 -11.91 -8.31 -6.76
N LEU A 104 -12.16 -7.11 -6.26
CA LEU A 104 -11.30 -5.94 -6.48
C LEU A 104 -9.89 -6.20 -5.96
N TYR A 105 -9.75 -6.74 -4.76
CA TYR A 105 -8.45 -7.06 -4.16
C TYR A 105 -7.65 -8.05 -5.02
N LEU A 106 -8.26 -9.17 -5.39
CA LEU A 106 -7.59 -10.22 -6.17
C LEU A 106 -7.24 -9.75 -7.59
N VAL A 107 -8.16 -9.06 -8.26
CA VAL A 107 -7.93 -8.54 -9.62
C VAL A 107 -6.84 -7.46 -9.60
N SER A 108 -6.85 -6.56 -8.61
CA SER A 108 -5.79 -5.56 -8.47
C SER A 108 -4.43 -6.20 -8.22
N GLY A 109 -4.35 -7.24 -7.39
CA GLY A 109 -3.13 -8.01 -7.16
C GLY A 109 -2.64 -8.71 -8.43
N PHE A 110 -3.56 -9.32 -9.18
CA PHE A 110 -3.24 -9.96 -10.46
C PHE A 110 -2.68 -8.98 -11.47
N PHE A 111 -3.36 -7.86 -11.72
CA PHE A 111 -2.88 -6.85 -12.67
C PHE A 111 -1.57 -6.20 -12.22
N GLY A 112 -1.41 -5.95 -10.92
CA GLY A 112 -0.15 -5.48 -10.36
C GLY A 112 1.00 -6.45 -10.67
N SER A 113 0.76 -7.74 -10.45
CA SER A 113 1.72 -8.80 -10.76
C SER A 113 2.06 -8.87 -12.25
N MET A 114 1.07 -8.72 -13.14
CA MET A 114 1.30 -8.74 -14.59
C MET A 114 2.11 -7.53 -15.06
N VAL A 115 1.81 -6.34 -14.54
CA VAL A 115 2.60 -5.13 -14.85
C VAL A 115 4.03 -5.30 -14.34
N TYR A 116 4.23 -5.91 -13.16
CA TYR A 116 5.57 -6.20 -12.65
C TYR A 116 6.33 -7.20 -13.54
N VAL A 117 5.70 -8.29 -13.97
CA VAL A 117 6.32 -9.25 -14.91
C VAL A 117 6.69 -8.56 -16.22
N ALA A 118 5.83 -7.71 -16.76
CA ALA A 118 6.10 -6.99 -18.00
C ALA A 118 7.27 -6.00 -17.90
N THR A 119 7.51 -5.45 -16.71
CA THR A 119 8.57 -4.43 -16.49
C THR A 119 9.87 -5.00 -15.93
N ALA A 120 9.83 -6.18 -15.33
CA ALA A 120 10.96 -6.84 -14.68
C ALA A 120 11.15 -8.30 -15.16
N GLY A 121 10.80 -8.58 -16.42
CA GLY A 121 10.74 -9.94 -16.98
C GLY A 121 12.01 -10.78 -16.85
N ASP A 122 13.18 -10.15 -16.77
CA ASP A 122 14.47 -10.85 -16.62
C ASP A 122 14.87 -11.04 -15.14
N SER A 123 14.10 -10.53 -14.18
CA SER A 123 14.46 -10.60 -12.77
C SER A 123 14.30 -12.02 -12.22
N PRO A 124 15.37 -12.62 -11.66
CA PRO A 124 15.30 -13.91 -10.96
C PRO A 124 14.82 -13.77 -9.51
N ILE A 125 14.57 -12.53 -9.03
CA ILE A 125 14.22 -12.24 -7.63
C ILE A 125 12.71 -12.41 -7.44
N PRO A 126 12.26 -13.20 -6.46
CA PRO A 126 10.83 -13.37 -6.22
C PRO A 126 10.21 -12.08 -5.66
N ALA A 127 9.16 -11.62 -6.28
CA ALA A 127 8.27 -10.62 -5.70
C ALA A 127 7.25 -11.31 -4.79
N VAL A 128 7.04 -10.76 -3.60
CA VAL A 128 6.08 -11.23 -2.61
C VAL A 128 5.47 -10.04 -1.88
N GLY A 129 4.23 -10.14 -1.50
CA GLY A 129 3.51 -9.12 -0.71
C GLY A 129 2.12 -8.82 -1.25
N ALA A 130 1.24 -8.46 -0.34
CA ALA A 130 -0.13 -8.03 -0.64
C ALA A 130 -0.19 -6.64 -1.31
N SER A 131 0.93 -5.94 -1.43
CA SER A 131 0.98 -4.50 -1.69
C SER A 131 0.40 -4.07 -3.04
N GLY A 132 0.49 -4.91 -4.09
CA GLY A 132 -0.17 -4.64 -5.36
C GLY A 132 -1.70 -4.61 -5.22
N ALA A 133 -2.27 -5.61 -4.53
CA ALA A 133 -3.69 -5.66 -4.23
C ALA A 133 -4.14 -4.53 -3.30
N VAL A 134 -3.35 -4.25 -2.25
CA VAL A 134 -3.60 -3.14 -1.31
C VAL A 134 -3.55 -1.78 -2.02
N SER A 135 -2.64 -1.60 -3.00
CA SER A 135 -2.60 -0.40 -3.83
C SER A 135 -3.91 -0.19 -4.60
N GLY A 136 -4.51 -1.28 -5.10
CA GLY A 136 -5.82 -1.23 -5.74
C GLY A 136 -6.94 -0.84 -4.77
N VAL A 137 -6.93 -1.38 -3.55
CA VAL A 137 -7.87 -1.00 -2.49
C VAL A 137 -7.76 0.49 -2.14
N MET A 138 -6.53 1.00 -2.05
CA MET A 138 -6.28 2.43 -1.81
C MET A 138 -6.80 3.30 -2.95
N ALA A 139 -6.54 2.90 -4.20
CA ALA A 139 -7.01 3.62 -5.38
C ALA A 139 -8.53 3.64 -5.48
N ALA A 140 -9.18 2.50 -5.25
CA ALA A 140 -10.64 2.40 -5.23
C ALA A 140 -11.25 3.32 -4.15
N SER A 141 -10.65 3.37 -2.96
CA SER A 141 -11.08 4.27 -1.90
C SER A 141 -10.96 5.74 -2.31
N LEU A 142 -9.90 6.12 -3.04
CA LEU A 142 -9.72 7.48 -3.54
C LEU A 142 -10.75 7.85 -4.60
N VAL A 143 -11.10 6.92 -5.51
CA VAL A 143 -12.12 7.13 -6.54
C VAL A 143 -13.51 7.29 -5.92
N LEU A 144 -13.85 6.44 -4.97
CA LEU A 144 -15.17 6.49 -4.34
C LEU A 144 -15.33 7.66 -3.37
N TRP A 145 -14.25 8.08 -2.73
CA TRP A 145 -14.26 9.15 -1.72
C TRP A 145 -13.10 10.15 -1.89
N PRO A 146 -13.11 10.95 -2.96
CA PRO A 146 -12.00 11.88 -3.24
C PRO A 146 -11.80 12.94 -2.15
N GLY A 147 -12.85 13.28 -1.41
CA GLY A 147 -12.82 14.22 -0.28
C GLY A 147 -12.44 13.62 1.07
N ALA A 148 -12.16 12.30 1.12
CA ALA A 148 -11.85 11.62 2.36
C ALA A 148 -10.62 12.20 3.06
N ARG A 149 -10.65 12.16 4.39
CA ARG A 149 -9.50 12.54 5.23
C ARG A 149 -9.05 11.33 6.05
N LEU A 150 -7.75 11.09 6.05
CA LEU A 150 -7.10 10.09 6.88
C LEU A 150 -6.73 10.72 8.21
N ARG A 151 -7.02 10.05 9.30
CA ARG A 151 -6.46 10.39 10.61
C ARG A 151 -5.24 9.52 10.84
N LEU A 152 -4.06 10.07 10.60
CA LEU A 152 -2.79 9.36 10.73
C LEU A 152 -2.05 9.84 11.98
N PRO A 153 -1.48 8.93 12.79
CA PRO A 153 -0.50 9.31 13.79
C PRO A 153 0.61 10.13 13.13
N GLY A 154 0.91 11.30 13.70
CA GLY A 154 1.89 12.21 13.13
C GLY A 154 3.27 11.57 12.95
N ALA A 155 3.64 10.63 13.83
CA ALA A 155 4.88 9.87 13.69
C ALA A 155 4.92 9.05 12.39
N LEU A 156 3.81 8.42 12.00
CA LEU A 156 3.72 7.67 10.73
C LEU A 156 3.79 8.59 9.52
N LEU A 157 3.10 9.74 9.58
CA LEU A 157 3.16 10.72 8.51
C LEU A 157 4.57 11.28 8.34
N LEU A 158 5.27 11.54 9.45
CA LEU A 158 6.67 11.98 9.43
C LEU A 158 7.58 10.92 8.78
N LEU A 159 7.44 9.66 9.18
CA LEU A 159 8.23 8.57 8.59
C LEU A 159 7.94 8.42 7.09
N PHE A 160 6.69 8.56 6.68
CA PHE A 160 6.31 8.50 5.26
C PHE A 160 6.93 9.65 4.46
N VAL A 161 6.81 10.88 4.94
CA VAL A 161 7.39 12.08 4.28
C VAL A 161 8.91 12.02 4.28
N ALA A 162 9.54 11.60 5.38
CA ALA A 162 10.99 11.47 5.46
C ALA A 162 11.52 10.40 4.49
N SER A 163 10.84 9.26 4.40
CA SER A 163 11.17 8.20 3.43
C SER A 163 11.03 8.68 1.98
N PHE A 164 9.95 9.40 1.68
CA PHE A 164 9.74 10.01 0.36
C PHE A 164 10.88 10.97 0.00
N VAL A 165 11.18 11.93 0.88
CA VAL A 165 12.25 12.93 0.67
C VAL A 165 13.59 12.24 0.52
N ALA A 166 13.91 11.26 1.36
CA ALA A 166 15.16 10.50 1.27
C ALA A 166 15.29 9.78 -0.07
N THR A 167 14.23 9.13 -0.54
CA THR A 167 14.24 8.44 -1.84
C THR A 167 14.46 9.41 -3.00
N VAL A 168 13.76 10.55 -3.01
CA VAL A 168 13.93 11.57 -4.04
C VAL A 168 15.35 12.13 -4.04
N LEU A 169 15.92 12.42 -2.87
CA LEU A 169 17.26 12.97 -2.75
C LEU A 169 18.34 11.99 -3.21
N VAL A 170 18.23 10.73 -2.82
CA VAL A 170 19.13 9.67 -3.31
C VAL A 170 19.05 9.56 -4.83
N ALA A 171 17.86 9.62 -5.38
CA ALA A 171 17.66 9.57 -6.83
C ALA A 171 18.21 10.78 -7.59
N LEU A 172 18.23 11.96 -6.95
CA LEU A 172 18.87 13.17 -7.47
C LEU A 172 20.41 13.18 -7.29
N GLY A 173 20.99 12.05 -6.83
CA GLY A 173 22.43 11.94 -6.60
C GLY A 173 22.93 12.66 -5.35
N VAL A 174 22.04 13.09 -4.45
CA VAL A 174 22.41 13.71 -3.18
C VAL A 174 22.87 12.64 -2.21
N THR A 175 24.11 12.17 -2.39
CA THR A 175 24.71 11.12 -1.56
C THR A 175 25.49 11.67 -0.35
N ALA A 176 25.74 12.98 -0.33
CA ALA A 176 26.48 13.62 0.76
C ALA A 176 25.66 13.60 2.06
N ARG A 177 26.22 13.01 3.10
CA ARG A 177 25.55 12.86 4.42
C ARG A 177 25.05 14.17 5.01
N GLY A 178 25.78 15.28 4.80
CA GLY A 178 25.44 16.60 5.33
C GLY A 178 24.18 17.21 4.73
N PRO A 179 24.08 17.40 3.39
CA PRO A 179 22.90 17.98 2.75
C PRO A 179 21.63 17.16 2.96
N LEU A 180 21.72 15.84 2.87
CA LEU A 180 20.59 14.94 3.12
C LEU A 180 20.07 15.09 4.56
N ALA A 181 20.97 15.05 5.54
CA ALA A 181 20.63 15.23 6.95
C ALA A 181 19.99 16.60 7.21
N ALA A 182 20.51 17.67 6.60
CA ALA A 182 19.96 19.02 6.74
C ALA A 182 18.53 19.11 6.18
N ILE A 183 18.26 18.55 4.99
CA ILE A 183 16.93 18.56 4.39
C ILE A 183 15.94 17.74 5.21
N VAL A 184 16.34 16.56 5.67
CA VAL A 184 15.49 15.73 6.56
C VAL A 184 15.20 16.47 7.87
N ALA A 185 16.18 17.16 8.45
CA ALA A 185 15.98 17.96 9.67
C ALA A 185 15.02 19.13 9.45
N VAL A 186 15.12 19.85 8.31
CA VAL A 186 14.18 20.92 7.95
C VAL A 186 12.77 20.39 7.77
N VAL A 187 12.60 19.26 7.05
CA VAL A 187 11.28 18.62 6.88
C VAL A 187 10.71 18.21 8.23
N ALA A 188 11.52 17.62 9.10
CA ALA A 188 11.10 17.24 10.45
C ALA A 188 10.70 18.48 11.29
N ALA A 189 11.47 19.58 11.21
CA ALA A 189 11.17 20.82 11.93
C ALA A 189 9.85 21.46 11.44
N LEU A 190 9.66 21.55 10.12
CA LEU A 190 8.40 22.03 9.53
C LEU A 190 7.21 21.17 9.94
N PHE A 191 7.42 19.86 9.99
CA PHE A 191 6.41 18.93 10.45
C PHE A 191 6.07 19.11 11.93
N VAL A 192 7.06 19.31 12.79
CA VAL A 192 6.86 19.64 14.21
C VAL A 192 6.07 20.94 14.38
N LEU A 193 6.35 21.96 13.56
CA LEU A 193 5.59 23.22 13.57
C LEU A 193 4.13 23.00 13.15
N LEU A 194 3.91 22.17 12.13
CA LEU A 194 2.56 21.78 11.70
C LEU A 194 1.79 21.08 12.83
N LEU A 195 2.43 20.12 13.52
CA LEU A 195 1.82 19.43 14.67
C LEU A 195 1.43 20.40 15.80
N ARG A 196 2.27 21.39 16.07
CA ARG A 196 1.96 22.42 17.08
C ARG A 196 0.72 23.23 16.70
N ARG A 197 0.60 23.58 15.41
CA ARG A 197 -0.49 24.40 14.92
C ARG A 197 -1.82 23.67 14.86
N GLU A 198 -1.84 22.47 14.30
CA GLU A 198 -3.09 21.75 13.96
C GLU A 198 -3.62 20.86 15.08
N ALA A 199 -2.75 20.37 15.96
CA ALA A 199 -3.11 19.37 16.96
C ALA A 199 -3.06 19.85 18.41
N GLY A 200 -2.83 21.16 18.65
CA GLY A 200 -2.74 21.71 20.00
C GLY A 200 -1.47 21.31 20.75
N GLY A 201 -0.51 20.68 20.09
CA GLY A 201 0.79 20.32 20.63
C GLY A 201 1.43 19.12 19.96
N VAL A 202 2.76 19.04 20.04
CA VAL A 202 3.56 18.00 19.37
C VAL A 202 3.17 16.61 19.84
N ARG A 203 3.02 16.39 21.15
CA ARG A 203 2.64 15.09 21.71
C ARG A 203 1.23 14.67 21.26
N ALA A 204 0.27 15.59 21.28
CA ALA A 204 -1.09 15.33 20.83
C ALA A 204 -1.13 14.97 19.34
N GLY A 205 -0.35 15.67 18.49
CA GLY A 205 -0.29 15.39 17.06
C GLY A 205 0.45 14.09 16.72
N LEU A 206 1.55 13.77 17.42
CA LEU A 206 2.29 12.52 17.17
C LEU A 206 1.48 11.27 17.50
N ILE A 207 0.69 11.31 18.58
CA ILE A 207 -0.06 10.16 19.09
C ILE A 207 -1.52 10.22 18.68
N GLY A 208 -2.16 11.40 18.80
CA GLY A 208 -3.59 11.60 18.58
C GLY A 208 -4.02 11.60 17.11
N GLY A 209 -3.06 11.80 16.18
CA GLY A 209 -3.27 11.82 14.76
C GLY A 209 -3.69 13.18 14.19
N ILE A 210 -3.25 13.40 12.95
CA ILE A 210 -3.56 14.58 12.13
C ILE A 210 -4.55 14.17 11.05
N ARG A 211 -5.47 15.05 10.72
CA ARG A 211 -6.39 14.86 9.60
C ARG A 211 -5.73 15.36 8.31
N VAL A 212 -5.38 14.44 7.44
CA VAL A 212 -4.74 14.73 6.14
C VAL A 212 -5.67 14.31 5.02
N PRO A 213 -5.83 15.09 3.95
CA PRO A 213 -6.59 14.65 2.78
C PRO A 213 -6.04 13.33 2.23
N ALA A 214 -6.92 12.36 1.97
CA ALA A 214 -6.49 11.05 1.45
C ALA A 214 -5.78 11.19 0.10
N TRP A 215 -6.27 12.08 -0.78
CA TRP A 215 -5.66 12.32 -2.09
C TRP A 215 -4.20 12.79 -2.00
N LEU A 216 -3.83 13.54 -0.95
CA LEU A 216 -2.45 13.98 -0.76
C LEU A 216 -1.54 12.79 -0.41
N VAL A 217 -1.97 11.96 0.55
CA VAL A 217 -1.18 10.79 0.99
C VAL A 217 -1.05 9.77 -0.14
N LEU A 218 -2.17 9.45 -0.80
CA LEU A 218 -2.19 8.46 -1.88
C LEU A 218 -1.56 9.00 -3.17
N GLY A 219 -1.69 10.30 -3.45
CA GLY A 219 -1.00 10.96 -4.56
C GLY A 219 0.52 10.95 -4.38
N LEU A 220 1.01 11.26 -3.18
CA LEU A 220 2.44 11.12 -2.86
C LEU A 220 2.91 9.68 -2.94
N TYR A 221 2.11 8.72 -2.44
CA TYR A 221 2.41 7.30 -2.55
C TYR A 221 2.57 6.86 -4.00
N ILE A 222 1.57 7.09 -4.85
CA ILE A 222 1.63 6.64 -6.25
C ILE A 222 2.68 7.43 -7.06
N GLY A 223 2.87 8.71 -6.78
CA GLY A 223 3.92 9.53 -7.36
C GLY A 223 5.31 8.95 -7.06
N LEU A 224 5.55 8.50 -5.83
CA LEU A 224 6.80 7.84 -5.45
C LEU A 224 6.97 6.50 -6.17
N GLN A 225 5.90 5.69 -6.28
CA GLN A 225 5.97 4.43 -7.00
C GLN A 225 6.31 4.63 -8.48
N LEU A 226 5.65 5.60 -9.14
CA LEU A 226 5.92 5.95 -10.54
C LEU A 226 7.36 6.45 -10.71
N TYR A 227 7.79 7.38 -9.88
CA TYR A 227 9.13 7.94 -9.94
C TYR A 227 10.21 6.86 -9.74
N SER A 228 10.08 6.04 -8.70
CA SER A 228 11.02 4.96 -8.41
C SER A 228 10.99 3.87 -9.49
N GLY A 229 9.80 3.54 -10.02
CA GLY A 229 9.64 2.60 -11.11
C GLY A 229 10.33 3.07 -12.40
N LEU A 230 10.18 4.36 -12.74
CA LEU A 230 10.86 4.95 -13.91
C LEU A 230 12.38 4.96 -13.73
N LEU A 231 12.87 5.26 -12.52
CA LEU A 231 14.31 5.19 -12.24
C LEU A 231 14.89 3.80 -12.47
N VAL A 232 14.18 2.75 -12.05
CA VAL A 232 14.62 1.36 -12.29
C VAL A 232 14.70 1.04 -13.77
N LEU A 233 13.80 1.58 -14.62
CA LEU A 233 13.84 1.37 -16.06
C LEU A 233 15.04 2.04 -16.74
N VAL A 234 15.47 3.21 -16.25
CA VAL A 234 16.61 3.96 -16.84
C VAL A 234 17.95 3.62 -16.17
N SER A 235 17.94 3.05 -14.97
CA SER A 235 19.13 2.66 -14.22
C SER A 235 18.86 1.39 -13.41
N PRO A 236 19.06 0.20 -14.00
CA PRO A 236 18.75 -1.09 -13.37
C PRO A 236 19.48 -1.36 -12.06
N THR A 237 20.58 -0.63 -11.78
CA THR A 237 21.28 -0.68 -10.47
C THR A 237 20.47 -0.10 -9.33
N TYR A 238 19.43 0.67 -9.62
CA TYR A 238 18.51 1.28 -8.65
C TYR A 238 17.42 0.28 -8.24
N GLY A 239 17.75 -0.63 -7.34
CA GLY A 239 16.74 -1.35 -6.55
C GLY A 239 15.73 -2.18 -7.35
N ALA A 240 16.19 -2.96 -8.33
CA ALA A 240 15.38 -3.87 -9.17
C ALA A 240 14.53 -4.90 -8.36
N SER A 241 14.71 -4.97 -7.05
CA SER A 241 14.00 -5.88 -6.14
C SER A 241 12.71 -5.31 -5.55
N PHE A 242 12.38 -4.04 -5.79
CA PHE A 242 11.15 -3.44 -5.26
C PHE A 242 10.05 -3.45 -6.33
N GLY A 243 8.89 -4.01 -5.97
CA GLY A 243 7.75 -4.14 -6.87
C GLY A 243 7.00 -2.83 -7.17
N TYR A 244 7.71 -1.73 -7.49
CA TYR A 244 7.09 -0.42 -7.78
C TYR A 244 6.00 -0.52 -8.83
N TRP A 245 6.28 -1.21 -9.92
CA TRP A 245 5.33 -1.41 -11.01
C TRP A 245 4.15 -2.31 -10.64
N ALA A 246 4.34 -3.25 -9.69
CA ALA A 246 3.22 -3.98 -9.13
C ALA A 246 2.24 -3.06 -8.39
N HIS A 247 2.78 -2.07 -7.66
CA HIS A 247 1.95 -1.08 -6.97
C HIS A 247 1.20 -0.18 -7.95
N VAL A 248 1.89 0.30 -9.01
CA VAL A 248 1.27 1.12 -10.06
C VAL A 248 0.18 0.34 -10.79
N GLY A 249 0.46 -0.90 -11.22
CA GLY A 249 -0.51 -1.74 -11.91
C GLY A 249 -1.74 -2.04 -11.05
N GLY A 250 -1.52 -2.39 -9.79
CA GLY A 250 -2.61 -2.62 -8.82
C GLY A 250 -3.43 -1.36 -8.56
N PHE A 251 -2.78 -0.21 -8.40
CA PHE A 251 -3.46 1.08 -8.21
C PHE A 251 -4.36 1.43 -9.39
N VAL A 252 -3.84 1.33 -10.61
CA VAL A 252 -4.63 1.59 -11.83
C VAL A 252 -5.80 0.62 -11.95
N ALA A 253 -5.58 -0.67 -11.74
CA ALA A 253 -6.64 -1.68 -11.80
C ALA A 253 -7.75 -1.40 -10.78
N GLY A 254 -7.40 -1.09 -9.53
CA GLY A 254 -8.37 -0.76 -8.50
C GLY A 254 -9.16 0.52 -8.79
N ALA A 255 -8.52 1.56 -9.34
CA ALA A 255 -9.19 2.78 -9.77
C ALA A 255 -10.20 2.50 -10.89
N VAL A 256 -9.79 1.75 -11.91
CA VAL A 256 -10.67 1.37 -13.04
C VAL A 256 -11.86 0.53 -12.56
N LEU A 257 -11.60 -0.46 -11.70
CA LEU A 257 -12.68 -1.29 -11.16
C LEU A 257 -13.67 -0.48 -10.32
N ALA A 258 -13.19 0.45 -9.49
CA ALA A 258 -14.06 1.32 -8.71
C ALA A 258 -14.90 2.27 -9.60
N TRP A 259 -14.35 2.70 -10.73
CA TRP A 259 -15.07 3.51 -11.70
C TRP A 259 -16.10 2.70 -12.50
N LEU A 260 -15.78 1.47 -12.89
CA LEU A 260 -16.67 0.58 -13.67
C LEU A 260 -17.80 0.00 -12.83
N PHE A 261 -17.56 -0.24 -11.55
CA PHE A 261 -18.57 -0.74 -10.62
C PHE A 261 -19.00 0.40 -9.69
N PRO A 262 -19.84 1.34 -10.17
CA PRO A 262 -20.36 2.36 -9.30
C PRO A 262 -21.12 1.65 -8.18
N SER A 263 -20.49 1.51 -7.03
CA SER A 263 -21.22 1.31 -5.81
C SER A 263 -22.24 2.43 -5.79
N HIS A 264 -23.52 2.13 -5.67
CA HIS A 264 -24.43 3.15 -5.18
C HIS A 264 -23.87 3.50 -3.80
N PRO A 265 -23.20 4.65 -3.62
CA PRO A 265 -22.92 5.11 -2.29
C PRO A 265 -24.31 5.17 -1.69
N ARG A 266 -24.62 4.27 -0.76
CA ARG A 266 -25.85 4.41 0.01
C ARG A 266 -25.75 5.82 0.54
N ALA A 267 -26.69 6.67 0.06
CA ALA A 267 -26.68 8.08 0.35
C ALA A 267 -26.40 8.24 1.84
N LEU A 268 -25.31 8.93 2.14
CA LEU A 268 -24.98 9.26 3.52
C LEU A 268 -26.24 9.88 4.12
N PRO A 269 -26.80 9.39 5.23
CA PRO A 269 -27.86 10.13 5.90
C PRO A 269 -27.29 11.54 6.09
N ALA A 270 -28.03 12.55 5.61
CA ALA A 270 -27.68 13.94 5.84
C ALA A 270 -27.36 14.08 7.31
N ALA A 271 -26.21 14.68 7.64
CA ALA A 271 -25.82 14.93 9.01
C ALA A 271 -27.04 15.46 9.75
N ALA A 272 -27.51 14.71 10.76
CA ALA A 272 -28.58 15.18 11.63
C ALA A 272 -28.06 16.50 12.21
N GLY A 273 -28.74 17.58 11.85
CA GLY A 273 -28.28 18.92 12.10
C GLY A 273 -27.89 19.11 13.56
N GLU A 274 -26.74 19.72 13.73
CA GLU A 274 -26.41 20.40 14.97
C GLU A 274 -27.47 21.50 15.16
N ALA A 275 -28.45 21.22 16.03
CA ALA A 275 -29.33 22.23 16.59
C ALA A 275 -28.78 22.62 17.97
#